data_ec906592c45b90a2c381797b80b2d195
#
_entry.id   ec906592c45b90a2c381797b80b2d195
#
_cell.length_a   1.000
_cell.length_b   1.000
_cell.length_c   1.000
_cell.angle_alpha   90.00
_cell.angle_beta   90.00
_cell.angle_gamma   90.00
#
_symmetry.space_group_name_H-M   'P 1'
#
loop_
_entity.id
_entity.type
_entity.pdbx_description
1 polymer ?
#
loop_
_entity_poly.entity_id
_entity_poly.type
_entity_poly.pdbx_seq_one_letter_code
_entity_poly.pdbx_strand_id
1 'polypeptide(L)'
;MKARNGLQAIAFTGASLAVAAWTSSPKGRELDLQAFKELNRDRGPAADAVFGGVTELGSIWASAGAAAVLAVGGRRRAAARGLTAAGLAWLAGQGLKRVVGRTRPYLDDREGTRLLIGEPRATSWPSSHPAVLLAFVTVAGRELRVGALGRTGLAALAGLVGVSRSYLGVHYPSDVVGGLLLGRAVGVALSD
;
A
#
# COMPACT_ATOMS: atom_id res chain seq x y z
N MET A 1 -0.98 -22.61 -14.50
CA MET A 1 -0.65 -21.22 -14.12
C MET A 1 -1.73 -20.61 -13.22
N LYS A 2 -2.98 -20.60 -13.60
CA LYS A 2 -4.11 -20.00 -12.81
C LYS A 2 -4.26 -20.58 -11.39
N ALA A 3 -4.16 -21.91 -11.19
CA ALA A 3 -4.28 -22.52 -9.85
C ALA A 3 -3.15 -22.05 -8.89
N ARG A 4 -1.91 -21.93 -9.38
CA ARG A 4 -0.78 -21.44 -8.58
C ARG A 4 -0.99 -19.98 -8.18
N ASN A 5 -1.47 -19.15 -9.08
CA ASN A 5 -1.76 -17.74 -8.80
C ASN A 5 -2.89 -17.59 -7.77
N GLY A 6 -3.93 -18.44 -7.85
CA GLY A 6 -5.00 -18.49 -6.86
C GLY A 6 -4.48 -18.85 -5.46
N LEU A 7 -3.67 -19.91 -5.34
CA LEU A 7 -3.05 -20.30 -4.07
C LEU A 7 -2.16 -19.20 -3.50
N GLN A 8 -1.36 -18.54 -4.33
CA GLN A 8 -0.53 -17.41 -3.89
C GLN A 8 -1.39 -16.23 -3.42
N ALA A 9 -2.47 -15.90 -4.12
CA ALA A 9 -3.38 -14.83 -3.71
C ALA A 9 -4.02 -15.13 -2.34
N ILE A 10 -4.47 -16.37 -2.11
CA ILE A 10 -4.99 -16.82 -0.82
C ILE A 10 -3.91 -16.70 0.27
N ALA A 11 -2.68 -17.16 -0.01
CA ALA A 11 -1.58 -17.09 0.95
C ALA A 11 -1.25 -15.63 1.34
N PHE A 12 -1.18 -14.71 0.36
CA PHE A 12 -0.93 -13.28 0.64
C PHE A 12 -2.09 -12.63 1.40
N THR A 13 -3.34 -12.98 1.09
CA THR A 13 -4.50 -12.50 1.84
C THR A 13 -4.46 -13.01 3.28
N GLY A 14 -4.20 -14.30 3.48
CA GLY A 14 -4.05 -14.89 4.80
C GLY A 14 -2.92 -14.25 5.61
N ALA A 15 -1.77 -14.01 4.98
CA ALA A 15 -0.65 -13.30 5.61
C ALA A 15 -1.02 -11.85 6.00
N SER A 16 -1.76 -11.14 5.14
CA SER A 16 -2.27 -9.81 5.48
C SER A 16 -3.15 -9.85 6.74
N LEU A 17 -4.12 -10.76 6.79
CA LEU A 17 -5.00 -10.93 7.95
C LEU A 17 -4.24 -11.38 9.22
N ALA A 18 -3.22 -12.22 9.08
CA ALA A 18 -2.35 -12.62 10.18
C ALA A 18 -1.59 -11.43 10.77
N VAL A 19 -1.13 -10.49 9.93
CA VAL A 19 -0.54 -9.22 10.40
C VAL A 19 -1.56 -8.41 11.21
N ALA A 20 -2.81 -8.30 10.75
CA ALA A 20 -3.86 -7.61 11.50
C ALA A 20 -4.11 -8.27 12.88
N ALA A 21 -4.20 -9.60 12.91
CA ALA A 21 -4.38 -10.34 14.15
C ALA A 21 -3.18 -10.18 15.10
N TRP A 22 -1.95 -10.22 14.57
CA TRP A 22 -0.74 -10.01 15.36
C TRP A 22 -0.72 -8.62 16.03
N THR A 23 -1.11 -7.57 15.32
CA THR A 23 -1.16 -6.19 15.86
C THR A 23 -2.27 -5.99 16.89
N SER A 24 -3.20 -6.94 17.03
CA SER A 24 -4.19 -6.94 18.12
C SER A 24 -3.61 -7.45 19.45
N SER A 25 -2.45 -8.14 19.42
CA SER A 25 -1.76 -8.58 20.63
C SER A 25 -1.00 -7.43 21.32
N PRO A 26 -0.82 -7.45 22.67
CA PRO A 26 -0.06 -6.41 23.37
C PRO A 26 1.36 -6.24 22.82
N LYS A 27 2.08 -7.35 22.61
CA LYS A 27 3.45 -7.34 22.07
C LYS A 27 3.51 -6.82 20.63
N GLY A 28 2.55 -7.21 19.80
CA GLY A 28 2.47 -6.72 18.40
C GLY A 28 2.24 -5.22 18.34
N ARG A 29 1.35 -4.70 19.18
CA ARG A 29 1.10 -3.25 19.30
C ARG A 29 2.34 -2.48 19.77
N GLU A 30 3.03 -2.99 20.78
CA GLU A 30 4.23 -2.36 21.31
C GLU A 30 5.34 -2.25 20.26
N LEU A 31 5.66 -3.35 19.56
CA LEU A 31 6.68 -3.36 18.51
C LEU A 31 6.31 -2.48 17.32
N ASP A 32 5.05 -2.47 16.94
CA ASP A 32 4.55 -1.64 15.84
C ASP A 32 4.62 -0.14 16.19
N LEU A 33 4.30 0.22 17.44
CA LEU A 33 4.43 1.58 17.93
C LEU A 33 5.90 2.02 18.00
N GLN A 34 6.81 1.16 18.47
CA GLN A 34 8.25 1.46 18.49
C GLN A 34 8.77 1.71 17.08
N ALA A 35 8.43 0.84 16.12
CA ALA A 35 8.80 1.01 14.72
C ALA A 35 8.18 2.27 14.10
N PHE A 36 6.92 2.58 14.45
CA PHE A 36 6.27 3.82 14.02
C PHE A 36 7.01 5.07 14.51
N LYS A 37 7.32 5.14 15.80
CA LYS A 37 8.03 6.28 16.40
C LYS A 37 9.39 6.51 15.73
N GLU A 38 10.09 5.44 15.38
CA GLU A 38 11.36 5.54 14.63
C GLU A 38 11.18 6.11 13.23
N LEU A 39 10.15 5.68 12.50
CA LEU A 39 9.87 6.17 11.15
C LEU A 39 9.32 7.61 11.14
N ASN A 40 8.51 7.97 12.13
CA ASN A 40 7.85 9.28 12.22
C ASN A 40 8.74 10.40 12.81
N ARG A 41 10.02 10.13 13.05
CA ARG A 41 10.99 11.13 13.53
C ARG A 41 11.13 12.29 12.56
N ASP A 42 11.39 13.47 13.10
CA ASP A 42 11.79 14.63 12.30
C ASP A 42 13.15 14.39 11.63
N ARG A 43 13.17 14.51 10.31
CA ARG A 43 14.36 14.39 9.46
C ARG A 43 14.58 15.66 8.63
N GLY A 44 13.88 16.72 8.99
CA GLY A 44 13.98 18.04 8.37
C GLY A 44 13.08 18.23 7.12
N PRO A 45 12.94 19.47 6.68
CA PRO A 45 11.97 19.88 5.66
C PRO A 45 12.21 19.23 4.29
N ALA A 46 13.45 18.89 3.97
CA ALA A 46 13.75 18.19 2.71
C ALA A 46 13.15 16.77 2.70
N ALA A 47 13.27 16.03 3.81
CA ALA A 47 12.65 14.72 3.94
C ALA A 47 11.12 14.82 3.94
N ASP A 48 10.55 15.85 4.58
CA ASP A 48 9.11 16.11 4.56
C ASP A 48 8.57 16.30 3.14
N ALA A 49 9.25 17.12 2.35
CA ALA A 49 8.90 17.35 0.96
C ALA A 49 9.01 16.08 0.10
N VAL A 50 10.09 15.31 0.27
CA VAL A 50 10.29 14.04 -0.46
C VAL A 50 9.21 13.03 -0.13
N PHE A 51 8.96 12.76 1.15
CA PHE A 51 7.94 11.78 1.55
C PHE A 51 6.51 12.26 1.24
N GLY A 52 6.25 13.58 1.32
CA GLY A 52 5.01 14.20 0.87
C GLY A 52 4.77 14.01 -0.64
N GLY A 53 5.81 14.14 -1.46
CA GLY A 53 5.70 13.89 -2.90
C GLY A 53 5.57 12.40 -3.24
N VAL A 54 6.39 11.56 -2.62
CA VAL A 54 6.40 10.10 -2.87
C VAL A 54 5.05 9.46 -2.52
N THR A 55 4.38 9.91 -1.46
CA THR A 55 3.10 9.34 -1.05
C THR A 55 2.02 9.43 -2.12
N GLU A 56 2.03 10.51 -2.93
CA GLU A 56 1.03 10.75 -3.98
C GLU A 56 1.04 9.67 -5.06
N LEU A 57 2.19 9.01 -5.31
CA LEU A 57 2.30 7.90 -6.24
C LEU A 57 1.43 6.68 -5.86
N GLY A 58 1.07 6.57 -4.59
CA GLY A 58 0.18 5.52 -4.07
C GLY A 58 -1.32 5.85 -4.16
N SER A 59 -1.69 7.05 -4.60
CA SER A 59 -3.08 7.43 -4.73
C SER A 59 -3.76 6.70 -5.89
N ILE A 60 -5.08 6.49 -5.78
CA ILE A 60 -5.86 5.93 -6.90
C ILE A 60 -5.83 6.86 -8.12
N TRP A 61 -5.70 8.17 -7.89
CA TRP A 61 -5.61 9.16 -8.95
C TRP A 61 -4.27 9.08 -9.70
N ALA A 62 -3.16 8.83 -9.01
CA ALA A 62 -1.87 8.56 -9.66
C ALA A 62 -1.93 7.31 -10.52
N SER A 63 -2.60 6.24 -10.05
CA SER A 63 -2.85 5.04 -10.84
C SER A 63 -3.72 5.32 -12.08
N ALA A 64 -4.74 6.17 -11.94
CA ALA A 64 -5.56 6.59 -13.08
C ALA A 64 -4.76 7.41 -14.10
N GLY A 65 -3.93 8.35 -13.64
CA GLY A 65 -3.02 9.12 -14.49
C GLY A 65 -2.02 8.23 -15.23
N ALA A 66 -1.39 7.28 -14.52
CA ALA A 66 -0.47 6.31 -15.14
C ALA A 66 -1.19 5.43 -16.18
N ALA A 67 -2.42 5.00 -15.91
CA ALA A 67 -3.24 4.26 -16.88
C ALA A 67 -3.57 5.13 -18.11
N ALA A 68 -3.89 6.40 -17.93
CA ALA A 68 -4.14 7.32 -19.05
C ALA A 68 -2.90 7.47 -19.95
N VAL A 69 -1.72 7.67 -19.36
CA VAL A 69 -0.45 7.73 -20.09
C VAL A 69 -0.19 6.45 -20.87
N LEU A 70 -0.39 5.28 -20.24
CA LEU A 70 -0.24 3.98 -20.92
C LEU A 70 -1.22 3.82 -22.08
N ALA A 71 -2.48 4.26 -21.91
CA ALA A 71 -3.51 4.15 -22.93
C ALA A 71 -3.20 5.03 -24.14
N VAL A 72 -2.77 6.29 -23.93
CA VAL A 72 -2.32 7.21 -24.99
C VAL A 72 -1.10 6.65 -25.69
N GLY A 73 -0.16 6.04 -24.96
CA GLY A 73 1.01 5.35 -25.51
C GLY A 73 0.71 4.00 -26.19
N GLY A 74 -0.58 3.69 -26.48
CA GLY A 74 -1.01 2.47 -27.18
C GLY A 74 -1.02 1.19 -26.31
N ARG A 75 -0.77 1.30 -25.02
CA ARG A 75 -0.71 0.17 -24.08
C ARG A 75 -2.05 -0.05 -23.35
N ARG A 76 -3.17 0.03 -24.08
CA ARG A 76 -4.55 0.01 -23.54
C ARG A 76 -4.84 -1.19 -22.63
N ARG A 77 -4.32 -2.37 -22.95
CA ARG A 77 -4.50 -3.58 -22.12
C ARG A 77 -3.81 -3.44 -20.77
N ALA A 78 -2.55 -2.99 -20.75
CA ALA A 78 -1.81 -2.75 -19.50
C ALA A 78 -2.49 -1.65 -18.66
N ALA A 79 -2.97 -0.59 -19.31
CA ALA A 79 -3.72 0.50 -18.67
C ALA A 79 -5.00 -0.03 -17.99
N ALA A 80 -5.86 -0.70 -18.74
CA ALA A 80 -7.13 -1.20 -18.23
C ALA A 80 -6.94 -2.23 -17.10
N ARG A 81 -6.09 -3.24 -17.32
CA ARG A 81 -5.85 -4.30 -16.31
C ARG A 81 -5.15 -3.76 -15.06
N GLY A 82 -4.16 -2.86 -15.22
CA GLY A 82 -3.49 -2.21 -14.11
C GLY A 82 -4.46 -1.37 -13.26
N LEU A 83 -5.30 -0.55 -13.92
CA LEU A 83 -6.30 0.26 -13.23
C LEU A 83 -7.38 -0.59 -12.54
N THR A 84 -7.81 -1.69 -13.16
CA THR A 84 -8.71 -2.67 -12.53
C THR A 84 -8.08 -3.25 -11.26
N ALA A 85 -6.80 -3.63 -11.31
CA ALA A 85 -6.09 -4.14 -10.13
C ALA A 85 -6.00 -3.10 -9.01
N ALA A 86 -5.67 -1.86 -9.35
CA ALA A 86 -5.63 -0.75 -8.39
C ALA A 86 -7.00 -0.50 -7.74
N GLY A 87 -8.06 -0.47 -8.55
CA GLY A 87 -9.44 -0.29 -8.08
C GLY A 87 -9.90 -1.41 -7.14
N LEU A 88 -9.62 -2.66 -7.50
CA LEU A 88 -9.96 -3.82 -6.65
C LEU A 88 -9.17 -3.82 -5.34
N ALA A 89 -7.87 -3.48 -5.37
CA ALA A 89 -7.07 -3.34 -4.16
C ALA A 89 -7.60 -2.21 -3.26
N TRP A 90 -8.01 -1.09 -3.85
CA TRP A 90 -8.62 0.02 -3.12
C TRP A 90 -9.96 -0.41 -2.47
N LEU A 91 -10.88 -1.02 -3.23
CA LEU A 91 -12.17 -1.49 -2.72
C LEU A 91 -12.02 -2.53 -1.61
N ALA A 92 -11.15 -3.53 -1.81
CA ALA A 92 -10.85 -4.53 -0.79
C ALA A 92 -10.28 -3.87 0.48
N GLY A 93 -9.37 -2.91 0.33
CA GLY A 93 -8.85 -2.13 1.43
C GLY A 93 -9.93 -1.37 2.19
N GLN A 94 -10.89 -0.72 1.49
CA GLN A 94 -12.01 -0.02 2.14
C GLN A 94 -12.94 -0.99 2.90
N GLY A 95 -13.18 -2.18 2.34
CA GLY A 95 -13.95 -3.23 3.03
C GLY A 95 -13.26 -3.68 4.32
N LEU A 96 -11.97 -4.00 4.25
CA LEU A 96 -11.19 -4.46 5.40
C LEU A 96 -11.05 -3.37 6.49
N LYS A 97 -10.99 -2.09 6.11
CA LYS A 97 -10.99 -0.98 7.07
C LYS A 97 -12.22 -0.99 7.97
N ARG A 98 -13.39 -1.30 7.43
CA ARG A 98 -14.65 -1.39 8.20
C ARG A 98 -14.67 -2.58 9.14
N VAL A 99 -14.05 -3.70 8.74
CA VAL A 99 -14.02 -4.94 9.53
C VAL A 99 -13.00 -4.85 10.68
N VAL A 100 -11.77 -4.38 10.38
CA VAL A 100 -10.68 -4.34 11.37
C VAL A 100 -10.82 -3.16 12.32
N GLY A 101 -11.28 -2.00 11.84
CA GLY A 101 -11.59 -0.84 12.67
C GLY A 101 -10.42 -0.22 13.43
N ARG A 102 -9.17 -0.48 13.01
CA ARG A 102 -7.96 -0.01 13.72
C ARG A 102 -7.87 1.51 13.75
N THR A 103 -7.62 2.10 14.91
CA THR A 103 -7.33 3.53 15.07
C THR A 103 -6.01 3.92 14.37
N ARG A 104 -5.86 5.21 14.07
CA ARG A 104 -4.66 5.75 13.45
C ARG A 104 -3.67 6.28 14.49
N PRO A 105 -2.36 6.34 14.20
CA PRO A 105 -1.34 6.81 15.14
C PRO A 105 -1.69 8.15 15.78
N TYR A 106 -2.10 9.15 15.00
CA TYR A 106 -2.43 10.49 15.48
C TYR A 106 -3.74 10.55 16.30
N LEU A 107 -4.58 9.52 16.29
CA LEU A 107 -5.75 9.40 17.16
C LEU A 107 -5.40 8.70 18.48
N ASP A 108 -4.43 7.78 18.45
CA ASP A 108 -3.97 7.05 19.62
C ASP A 108 -3.00 7.91 20.48
N ASP A 109 -2.12 8.69 19.84
CA ASP A 109 -1.14 9.56 20.50
C ASP A 109 -0.96 10.83 19.66
N ARG A 110 -1.78 11.86 19.92
CA ARG A 110 -1.79 13.09 19.13
C ARG A 110 -0.55 13.95 19.37
N GLU A 111 -0.07 14.00 20.60
CA GLU A 111 1.11 14.79 20.98
C GLU A 111 2.40 14.13 20.53
N GLY A 112 2.47 12.79 20.59
CA GLY A 112 3.63 12.02 20.18
C GLY A 112 3.69 11.71 18.68
N THR A 113 2.67 12.11 17.89
CA THR A 113 2.63 11.84 16.44
C THR A 113 2.86 13.11 15.64
N ARG A 114 3.89 13.10 14.82
CA ARG A 114 4.19 14.14 13.84
C ARG A 114 3.31 13.96 12.60
N LEU A 115 2.14 14.60 12.56
CA LEU A 115 1.20 14.52 11.44
C LEU A 115 1.52 15.61 10.41
N LEU A 116 1.92 15.21 9.19
CA LEU A 116 2.41 16.10 8.14
C LEU A 116 1.45 16.29 6.96
N ILE A 117 0.31 15.61 6.99
CA ILE A 117 -0.73 15.72 5.96
C ILE A 117 -2.11 15.78 6.62
N GLY A 118 -3.13 16.14 5.85
CA GLY A 118 -4.51 16.17 6.34
C GLY A 118 -4.97 14.83 6.93
N GLU A 119 -5.79 14.87 7.95
CA GLU A 119 -6.32 13.70 8.66
C GLU A 119 -7.22 12.84 7.77
N PRO A 120 -6.84 11.59 7.43
CA PRO A 120 -7.72 10.72 6.66
C PRO A 120 -8.93 10.25 7.50
N ARG A 121 -10.13 10.28 6.92
CA ARG A 121 -11.37 9.95 7.64
C ARG A 121 -11.57 8.46 7.95
N ALA A 122 -10.99 7.56 7.15
CA ALA A 122 -11.14 6.11 7.32
C ALA A 122 -10.14 5.55 8.34
N THR A 123 -10.44 4.35 8.89
CA THR A 123 -9.57 3.63 9.82
C THR A 123 -8.20 3.27 9.23
N SER A 124 -7.25 2.85 10.08
CA SER A 124 -5.84 2.74 9.69
C SER A 124 -5.58 1.52 8.79
N TRP A 125 -6.00 0.33 9.21
CA TRP A 125 -5.58 -0.93 8.57
C TRP A 125 -6.57 -1.38 7.49
N PRO A 126 -6.08 -1.87 6.33
CA PRO A 126 -4.70 -1.79 5.81
C PRO A 126 -4.42 -0.45 5.11
N SER A 127 -3.14 -0.12 4.89
CA SER A 127 -2.76 1.07 4.13
C SER A 127 -3.09 0.90 2.64
N SER A 128 -3.99 1.73 2.13
CA SER A 128 -4.45 1.64 0.73
C SER A 128 -3.42 2.11 -0.28
N HIS A 129 -2.55 3.08 0.05
CA HIS A 129 -1.57 3.64 -0.88
C HIS A 129 -0.59 2.58 -1.41
N PRO A 130 0.16 1.84 -0.57
CA PRO A 130 1.05 0.80 -1.05
C PRO A 130 0.28 -0.36 -1.70
N ALA A 131 -0.95 -0.67 -1.24
CA ALA A 131 -1.78 -1.72 -1.84
C ALA A 131 -2.15 -1.40 -3.29
N VAL A 132 -2.66 -0.19 -3.53
CA VAL A 132 -3.09 0.31 -4.84
C VAL A 132 -1.91 0.31 -5.82
N LEU A 133 -0.78 0.92 -5.42
CA LEU A 133 0.39 0.98 -6.28
C LEU A 133 0.94 -0.40 -6.61
N LEU A 134 1.10 -1.28 -5.59
CA LEU A 134 1.66 -2.62 -5.81
C LEU A 134 0.77 -3.47 -6.71
N ALA A 135 -0.56 -3.39 -6.57
CA ALA A 135 -1.49 -4.09 -7.43
C ALA A 135 -1.39 -3.60 -8.88
N PHE A 136 -1.40 -2.27 -9.08
CA PHE A 136 -1.25 -1.64 -10.39
C PHE A 136 0.05 -2.10 -11.09
N VAL A 137 1.20 -1.88 -10.45
CA VAL A 137 2.52 -2.16 -11.06
C VAL A 137 2.76 -3.65 -11.27
N THR A 138 2.16 -4.52 -10.44
CA THR A 138 2.26 -5.98 -10.61
C THR A 138 1.59 -6.41 -11.91
N VAL A 139 0.38 -5.93 -12.17
CA VAL A 139 -0.39 -6.32 -13.36
C VAL A 139 0.11 -5.58 -14.60
N ALA A 140 0.22 -4.26 -14.56
CA ALA A 140 0.71 -3.47 -15.69
C ALA A 140 2.14 -3.87 -16.10
N GLY A 141 3.03 -4.09 -15.13
CA GLY A 141 4.40 -4.51 -15.40
C GLY A 141 4.50 -5.89 -16.07
N ARG A 142 3.57 -6.81 -15.80
CA ARG A 142 3.49 -8.10 -16.51
C ARG A 142 2.97 -7.92 -17.93
N GLU A 143 1.90 -7.16 -18.13
CA GLU A 143 1.37 -6.85 -19.46
C GLU A 143 2.42 -6.17 -20.37
N LEU A 144 3.24 -5.31 -19.77
CA LEU A 144 4.34 -4.62 -20.47
C LEU A 144 5.61 -5.48 -20.59
N ARG A 145 5.60 -6.71 -20.08
CA ARG A 145 6.75 -7.62 -20.07
C ARG A 145 8.00 -7.02 -19.40
N VAL A 146 7.79 -6.20 -18.36
CA VAL A 146 8.91 -5.63 -17.58
C VAL A 146 9.76 -6.75 -17.00
N GLY A 147 11.07 -6.67 -17.17
CA GLY A 147 12.04 -7.66 -16.67
C GLY A 147 12.04 -7.75 -15.12
N ALA A 148 12.68 -8.78 -14.58
CA ALA A 148 12.68 -9.05 -13.14
C ALA A 148 13.18 -7.86 -12.31
N LEU A 149 14.30 -7.25 -12.70
CA LEU A 149 14.87 -6.09 -12.02
C LEU A 149 13.91 -4.91 -12.00
N GLY A 150 13.26 -4.59 -13.12
CA GLY A 150 12.26 -3.51 -13.20
C GLY A 150 11.05 -3.80 -12.30
N ARG A 151 10.55 -5.05 -12.26
CA ARG A 151 9.45 -5.43 -11.36
C ARG A 151 9.83 -5.32 -9.88
N THR A 152 11.08 -5.67 -9.53
CA THR A 152 11.60 -5.47 -8.17
C THR A 152 11.67 -3.99 -7.82
N GLY A 153 12.16 -3.14 -8.74
CA GLY A 153 12.19 -1.69 -8.55
C GLY A 153 10.78 -1.09 -8.34
N LEU A 154 9.81 -1.53 -9.14
CA LEU A 154 8.40 -1.10 -8.98
C LEU A 154 7.80 -1.56 -7.64
N ALA A 155 8.13 -2.77 -7.19
CA ALA A 155 7.69 -3.24 -5.87
C ALA A 155 8.39 -2.47 -4.74
N ALA A 156 9.67 -2.16 -4.87
CA ALA A 156 10.41 -1.30 -3.92
C ALA A 156 9.80 0.11 -3.83
N LEU A 157 9.37 0.68 -4.96
CA LEU A 157 8.66 1.96 -4.99
C LEU A 157 7.35 1.89 -4.18
N ALA A 158 6.58 0.80 -4.32
CA ALA A 158 5.38 0.61 -3.51
C ALA A 158 5.71 0.48 -2.01
N GLY A 159 6.83 -0.15 -1.67
CA GLY A 159 7.38 -0.18 -0.31
C GLY A 159 7.72 1.21 0.20
N LEU A 160 8.41 2.02 -0.61
CA LEU A 160 8.77 3.40 -0.26
C LEU A 160 7.53 4.28 -0.05
N VAL A 161 6.51 4.16 -0.90
CA VAL A 161 5.19 4.77 -0.68
C VAL A 161 4.59 4.31 0.64
N GLY A 162 4.73 3.03 0.99
CA GLY A 162 4.30 2.52 2.28
C GLY A 162 5.03 3.19 3.45
N VAL A 163 6.36 3.26 3.40
CA VAL A 163 7.19 3.95 4.41
C VAL A 163 6.78 5.41 4.55
N SER A 164 6.50 6.11 3.44
CA SER A 164 6.05 7.50 3.49
C SER A 164 4.77 7.67 4.32
N ARG A 165 3.85 6.68 4.33
CA ARG A 165 2.62 6.76 5.13
C ARG A 165 2.88 6.73 6.64
N SER A 166 3.88 5.95 7.08
CA SER A 166 4.30 5.94 8.48
C SER A 166 5.09 7.21 8.83
N TYR A 167 5.97 7.65 7.95
CA TYR A 167 6.70 8.91 8.11
C TYR A 167 5.77 10.12 8.28
N LEU A 168 4.72 10.19 7.46
CA LEU A 168 3.73 11.26 7.47
C LEU A 168 2.71 11.18 8.64
N GLY A 169 2.82 10.17 9.51
CA GLY A 169 2.04 10.06 10.75
C GLY A 169 0.66 9.42 10.61
N VAL A 170 0.31 8.83 9.47
CA VAL A 170 -1.07 8.37 9.20
C VAL A 170 -1.28 6.86 9.25
N HIS A 171 -0.21 6.06 9.27
CA HIS A 171 -0.27 4.61 9.32
C HIS A 171 0.84 4.01 10.17
N TYR A 172 0.54 2.95 10.89
CA TYR A 172 1.53 2.10 11.51
C TYR A 172 2.29 1.27 10.45
N PRO A 173 3.55 0.84 10.72
CA PRO A 173 4.31 -0.01 9.78
C PRO A 173 3.58 -1.30 9.40
N SER A 174 2.88 -1.93 10.32
CA SER A 174 2.09 -3.13 10.03
C SER A 174 0.91 -2.88 9.10
N ASP A 175 0.30 -1.67 9.12
CA ASP A 175 -0.73 -1.29 8.15
C ASP A 175 -0.16 -1.28 6.73
N VAL A 176 1.10 -0.84 6.61
CA VAL A 176 1.85 -0.83 5.36
C VAL A 176 2.12 -2.25 4.87
N VAL A 177 2.62 -3.11 5.76
CA VAL A 177 2.86 -4.54 5.44
C VAL A 177 1.55 -5.21 5.01
N GLY A 178 0.46 -5.02 5.77
CA GLY A 178 -0.87 -5.53 5.42
C GLY A 178 -1.34 -5.02 4.06
N GLY A 179 -1.11 -3.75 3.76
CA GLY A 179 -1.44 -3.14 2.47
C GLY A 179 -0.62 -3.73 1.30
N LEU A 180 0.69 -3.89 1.47
CA LEU A 180 1.55 -4.51 0.46
C LEU A 180 1.14 -5.97 0.18
N LEU A 181 0.84 -6.75 1.21
CA LEU A 181 0.36 -8.12 1.07
C LEU A 181 -0.99 -8.17 0.33
N LEU A 182 -1.93 -7.29 0.67
CA LEU A 182 -3.21 -7.17 -0.03
C LEU A 182 -3.01 -6.78 -1.51
N GLY A 183 -2.19 -5.76 -1.78
CA GLY A 183 -1.87 -5.34 -3.15
C GLY A 183 -1.22 -6.45 -3.96
N ARG A 184 -0.33 -7.24 -3.32
CA ARG A 184 0.29 -8.40 -3.94
C ARG A 184 -0.71 -9.51 -4.23
N ALA A 185 -1.63 -9.78 -3.29
CA ALA A 185 -2.70 -10.78 -3.48
C ALA A 185 -3.55 -10.45 -4.70
N VAL A 186 -4.05 -9.22 -4.80
CA VAL A 186 -4.85 -8.75 -5.94
C VAL A 186 -4.03 -8.80 -7.25
N GLY A 187 -2.79 -8.29 -7.20
CA GLY A 187 -1.90 -8.29 -8.36
C GLY A 187 -1.62 -9.68 -8.91
N VAL A 188 -1.41 -10.67 -8.04
CA VAL A 188 -1.18 -12.08 -8.46
C VAL A 188 -2.46 -12.73 -8.97
N ALA A 189 -3.59 -12.51 -8.30
CA ALA A 189 -4.90 -13.05 -8.71
C ALA A 189 -5.29 -12.62 -10.13
N LEU A 190 -4.96 -11.38 -10.51
CA LEU A 190 -5.25 -10.81 -11.82
C LEU A 190 -4.13 -11.02 -12.86
N SER A 191 -3.06 -11.69 -12.48
CA SER A 191 -1.95 -11.96 -13.39
C SER A 191 -2.15 -13.32 -14.05
N ASP A 192 -2.33 -13.33 -15.37
CA ASP A 192 -2.42 -14.55 -16.18
C ASP A 192 -1.05 -15.18 -16.44
#